data_43d8f9ed01a704b6dea74147c694b4d9
#
_entry.id   43d8f9ed01a704b6dea74147c694b4d9
#
_cell.length_a   1.000
_cell.length_b   1.000
_cell.length_c   1.000
_cell.angle_alpha   90.00
_cell.angle_beta   90.00
_cell.angle_gamma   90.00
#
_symmetry.space_group_name_H-M   'P 1'
#
loop_
_entity.id
_entity.type
_entity.pdbx_description
1 polymer ?
#
loop_
_entity_poly.entity_id
_entity_poly.type
_entity_poly.pdbx_seq_one_letter_code
_entity_poly.pdbx_strand_id
1 'polypeptide(L)'
;MDKYFYYAKQAHEDYLYTLKDSREGVNLTTKEMLNIVDIIKPLLKKGQSVYQILENHPEIKVCSKTLYMYIESGIFQDYGINNFSLRRQVSMRKRKKLKKRKEPVNYEGRKYKDYLE
;
A
#
# COMPACT_ATOMS: atom_id res chain seq x y z
N MET A 1 -21.56 -43.13 -3.71
CA MET A 1 -20.64 -42.33 -2.87
C MET A 1 -19.85 -41.37 -3.76
N ASP A 2 -19.98 -40.13 -3.48
CA ASP A 2 -19.18 -39.13 -4.20
C ASP A 2 -17.72 -39.23 -3.77
N LYS A 3 -16.84 -39.49 -4.71
CA LYS A 3 -15.41 -39.53 -4.45
C LYS A 3 -14.87 -38.10 -4.52
N TYR A 4 -14.40 -37.60 -3.40
CA TYR A 4 -13.72 -36.30 -3.37
C TYR A 4 -12.28 -36.50 -3.82
N PHE A 5 -11.92 -35.82 -4.91
CA PHE A 5 -10.55 -35.76 -5.40
C PHE A 5 -9.88 -34.49 -4.90
N TYR A 6 -8.69 -34.63 -4.35
CA TYR A 6 -7.87 -33.50 -3.97
C TYR A 6 -7.07 -32.98 -5.15
N TYR A 7 -7.33 -31.73 -5.54
CA TYR A 7 -6.57 -31.04 -6.56
C TYR A 7 -5.74 -29.93 -5.89
N ALA A 8 -4.44 -30.13 -5.81
CA ALA A 8 -3.53 -29.20 -5.14
C ALA A 8 -3.60 -27.78 -5.69
N LYS A 9 -3.75 -27.65 -7.02
CA LYS A 9 -3.88 -26.35 -7.67
C LYS A 9 -5.15 -25.63 -7.23
N GLN A 10 -6.28 -26.28 -7.25
CA GLN A 10 -7.56 -25.72 -6.83
C GLN A 10 -7.54 -25.34 -5.34
N ALA A 11 -7.01 -26.21 -4.49
CA ALA A 11 -6.88 -25.92 -3.07
C ALA A 11 -6.00 -24.69 -2.80
N HIS A 12 -4.94 -24.51 -3.59
CA HIS A 12 -4.09 -23.32 -3.49
C HIS A 12 -4.82 -22.05 -3.97
N GLU A 13 -5.55 -22.13 -5.07
CA GLU A 13 -6.36 -21.02 -5.58
C GLU A 13 -7.46 -20.60 -4.57
N ASP A 14 -8.16 -21.57 -4.00
CA ASP A 14 -9.18 -21.34 -2.96
C ASP A 14 -8.57 -20.71 -1.70
N TYR A 15 -7.38 -21.17 -1.30
CA TYR A 15 -6.64 -20.57 -0.19
C TYR A 15 -6.28 -19.11 -0.47
N LEU A 16 -5.74 -18.80 -1.64
CA LEU A 16 -5.39 -17.45 -2.02
C LEU A 16 -6.63 -16.55 -2.12
N TYR A 17 -7.72 -17.07 -2.66
CA TYR A 17 -9.00 -16.36 -2.72
C TYR A 17 -9.51 -16.02 -1.32
N THR A 18 -9.58 -17.00 -0.43
CA THR A 18 -10.03 -16.81 0.96
C THR A 18 -9.15 -15.83 1.71
N LEU A 19 -7.83 -15.88 1.51
CA LEU A 19 -6.87 -14.98 2.13
C LEU A 19 -7.07 -13.53 1.66
N LYS A 20 -7.36 -13.34 0.37
CA LYS A 20 -7.64 -12.03 -0.21
C LYS A 20 -8.98 -11.50 0.28
N ASP A 21 -10.03 -12.31 0.18
CA ASP A 21 -11.40 -11.97 0.58
C ASP A 21 -11.48 -11.58 2.06
N SER A 22 -10.80 -12.32 2.94
CA SER A 22 -10.76 -12.02 4.38
C SER A 22 -10.08 -10.70 4.74
N ARG A 23 -9.26 -10.16 3.84
CA ARG A 23 -8.53 -8.89 4.01
C ARG A 23 -9.16 -7.73 3.25
N GLU A 24 -10.15 -8.03 2.41
CA GLU A 24 -10.85 -7.03 1.62
C GLU A 24 -11.90 -6.32 2.48
N GLY A 25 -12.06 -5.02 2.25
CA GLY A 25 -13.06 -4.21 2.92
C GLY A 25 -12.52 -3.35 4.04
N VAL A 26 -13.44 -2.67 4.70
CA VAL A 26 -13.19 -1.72 5.78
C VAL A 26 -13.65 -2.32 7.09
N ASN A 27 -12.76 -2.45 8.04
CA ASN A 27 -13.06 -2.94 9.38
C ASN A 27 -13.56 -1.81 10.31
N LEU A 28 -14.50 -1.01 9.81
CA LEU A 28 -15.10 0.10 10.51
C LEU A 28 -16.61 0.12 10.31
N THR A 29 -17.34 0.45 11.35
CA THR A 29 -18.77 0.72 11.23
C THR A 29 -19.00 2.08 10.55
N THR A 30 -20.17 2.26 9.96
CA THR A 30 -20.56 3.53 9.30
C THR A 30 -20.47 4.72 10.25
N LYS A 31 -20.82 4.52 11.52
CA LYS A 31 -20.73 5.56 12.56
C LYS A 31 -19.28 5.96 12.83
N GLU A 32 -18.40 4.99 12.94
CA GLU A 32 -16.95 5.24 13.13
C GLU A 32 -16.35 5.94 11.93
N MET A 33 -16.73 5.55 10.71
CA MET A 33 -16.33 6.25 9.49
C MET A 33 -16.75 7.72 9.50
N LEU A 34 -17.98 8.01 9.83
CA LEU A 34 -18.49 9.39 9.91
C LEU A 34 -17.74 10.21 10.94
N ASN A 35 -17.48 9.66 12.12
CA ASN A 35 -16.70 10.33 13.16
C ASN A 35 -15.28 10.64 12.68
N ILE A 36 -14.64 9.69 12.01
CA ILE A 36 -13.30 9.89 11.43
C ILE A 36 -13.32 11.01 10.38
N VAL A 37 -14.31 11.01 9.50
CA VAL A 37 -14.47 12.03 8.46
C VAL A 37 -14.66 13.42 9.08
N ASP A 38 -15.51 13.53 10.09
CA ASP A 38 -15.79 14.81 10.77
C ASP A 38 -14.56 15.40 11.45
N ILE A 39 -13.69 14.54 11.99
CA ILE A 39 -12.42 14.95 12.61
C ILE A 39 -11.37 15.29 11.54
N ILE A 40 -11.20 14.44 10.55
CA ILE A 40 -10.10 14.53 9.57
C ILE A 40 -10.34 15.65 8.55
N LYS A 41 -11.54 15.80 8.05
CA LYS A 41 -11.86 16.74 6.96
C LYS A 41 -11.40 18.17 7.24
N PRO A 42 -11.75 18.80 8.38
CA PRO A 42 -11.31 20.17 8.68
C PRO A 42 -9.81 20.28 8.90
N LEU A 43 -9.19 19.26 9.50
CA LEU A 43 -7.76 19.24 9.81
C LEU A 43 -6.90 19.06 8.56
N LEU A 44 -7.34 18.25 7.61
CA LEU A 44 -6.69 18.12 6.30
C LEU A 44 -6.75 19.44 5.51
N LYS A 45 -7.88 20.15 5.57
CA LYS A 45 -8.01 21.49 4.97
C LYS A 45 -7.02 22.50 5.58
N LYS A 46 -6.72 22.36 6.86
CA LYS A 46 -5.70 23.17 7.55
C LYS A 46 -4.25 22.78 7.19
N GLY A 47 -4.08 21.74 6.40
CA GLY A 47 -2.76 21.28 5.97
C GLY A 47 -2.03 20.40 6.99
N GLN A 48 -2.72 19.81 7.96
CA GLN A 48 -2.12 18.85 8.88
C GLN A 48 -1.88 17.51 8.20
N SER A 49 -0.79 16.82 8.59
CA SER A 49 -0.52 15.47 8.12
C SER A 49 -1.40 14.46 8.85
N VAL A 50 -1.67 13.33 8.20
CA VAL A 50 -2.45 12.22 8.81
C VAL A 50 -1.81 11.75 10.13
N TYR A 51 -0.50 11.64 10.17
CA TYR A 51 0.22 11.27 11.39
C TYR A 51 -0.06 12.24 12.54
N GLN A 52 0.04 13.54 12.28
CA GLN A 52 -0.20 14.58 13.26
C GLN A 52 -1.65 14.59 13.76
N ILE A 53 -2.60 14.34 12.86
CA ILE A 53 -4.03 14.22 13.21
C ILE A 53 -4.24 13.05 14.17
N LEU A 54 -3.67 11.89 13.87
CA LEU A 54 -3.83 10.70 14.70
C LEU A 54 -3.17 10.82 16.06
N GLU A 55 -2.04 11.51 16.16
CA GLU A 55 -1.38 11.78 17.45
C GLU A 55 -2.25 12.67 18.37
N ASN A 56 -2.95 13.64 17.79
CA ASN A 56 -3.81 14.55 18.54
C ASN A 56 -5.20 13.96 18.82
N HIS A 57 -5.61 12.93 18.11
CA HIS A 57 -6.93 12.31 18.22
C HIS A 57 -6.83 10.80 18.46
N PRO A 58 -6.50 10.37 19.69
CA PRO A 58 -6.42 8.94 20.02
C PRO A 58 -7.77 8.21 19.96
N GLU A 59 -8.86 8.95 19.79
CA GLU A 59 -10.21 8.40 19.55
C GLU A 59 -10.28 7.58 18.25
N ILE A 60 -9.45 7.93 17.28
CA ILE A 60 -9.35 7.22 16.01
C ILE A 60 -8.52 5.97 16.22
N LYS A 61 -9.18 4.81 16.22
CA LYS A 61 -8.55 3.50 16.43
C LYS A 61 -7.86 2.91 15.19
N VAL A 62 -7.56 3.74 14.22
CA VAL A 62 -6.97 3.33 12.93
C VAL A 62 -5.56 3.86 12.84
N CYS A 63 -4.62 3.01 12.42
CA CYS A 63 -3.25 3.46 12.21
C CYS A 63 -3.11 4.31 10.93
N SER A 64 -2.05 5.12 10.87
CA SER A 64 -1.80 6.03 9.75
C SER A 64 -1.73 5.31 8.39
N LYS A 65 -1.10 4.15 8.34
CA LYS A 65 -1.01 3.34 7.12
C LYS A 65 -2.39 2.91 6.62
N THR A 66 -3.24 2.42 7.51
CA THR A 66 -4.60 1.99 7.17
C THR A 66 -5.44 3.17 6.70
N LEU A 67 -5.30 4.32 7.35
CA LEU A 67 -6.02 5.52 6.94
C LEU A 67 -5.60 6.02 5.55
N TYR A 68 -4.30 5.99 5.25
CA TYR A 68 -3.81 6.27 3.90
C TYR A 68 -4.37 5.28 2.86
N MET A 69 -4.41 4.00 3.17
CA MET A 69 -5.02 2.99 2.30
C MET A 69 -6.51 3.26 2.05
N TYR A 70 -7.25 3.64 3.07
CA TYR A 70 -8.68 3.96 2.93
C TYR A 70 -8.91 5.20 2.07
N ILE A 71 -8.08 6.21 2.20
CA ILE A 71 -8.15 7.41 1.36
C ILE A 71 -7.77 7.08 -0.09
N GLU A 72 -6.73 6.28 -0.29
CA GLU A 72 -6.26 5.86 -1.61
C GLU A 72 -7.27 4.97 -2.34
N SER A 73 -7.92 4.06 -1.63
CA SER A 73 -8.98 3.20 -2.18
C SER A 73 -10.30 3.94 -2.45
N GLY A 74 -10.41 5.20 -2.07
CA GLY A 74 -11.57 6.04 -2.37
C GLY A 74 -12.76 5.85 -1.42
N ILE A 75 -12.59 5.20 -0.29
CA ILE A 75 -13.68 4.95 0.69
C ILE A 75 -14.26 6.26 1.21
N PHE A 76 -13.45 7.29 1.36
CA PHE A 76 -13.86 8.62 1.82
C PHE A 76 -14.17 9.60 0.69
N GLN A 77 -14.19 9.15 -0.56
CA GLN A 77 -14.41 10.01 -1.72
C GLN A 77 -15.75 10.70 -1.70
N ASP A 78 -16.80 9.99 -1.29
CA ASP A 78 -18.16 10.54 -1.16
C ASP A 78 -18.24 11.68 -0.15
N TYR A 79 -17.35 11.71 0.82
CA TYR A 79 -17.23 12.76 1.84
C TYR A 79 -16.30 13.90 1.43
N GLY A 80 -15.74 13.86 0.22
CA GLY A 80 -14.86 14.88 -0.30
C GLY A 80 -13.41 14.77 0.20
N ILE A 81 -13.00 13.63 0.70
CA ILE A 81 -11.62 13.32 1.08
C ILE A 81 -11.02 12.39 0.04
N ASN A 82 -10.00 12.85 -0.64
CA ASN A 82 -9.27 12.08 -1.64
C ASN A 82 -7.75 12.29 -1.48
N ASN A 83 -6.95 11.67 -2.34
CA ASN A 83 -5.51 11.82 -2.31
C ASN A 83 -5.03 13.27 -2.44
N PHE A 84 -5.80 14.11 -3.14
CA PHE A 84 -5.48 15.53 -3.32
C PHE A 84 -5.71 16.36 -2.04
N SER A 85 -6.47 15.85 -1.09
CA SER A 85 -6.68 16.49 0.21
C SER A 85 -5.51 16.30 1.16
N LEU A 86 -4.61 15.37 0.86
CA LEU A 86 -3.43 15.10 1.67
C LEU A 86 -2.37 16.18 1.49
N ARG A 87 -1.66 16.52 2.58
CA ARG A 87 -0.58 17.54 2.57
C ARG A 87 0.50 17.25 1.53
N ARG A 88 0.85 15.98 1.36
CA ARG A 88 1.74 15.51 0.30
C ARG A 88 0.89 14.93 -0.81
N GLN A 89 0.27 15.80 -1.58
CA GLN A 89 -0.27 15.38 -2.86
C GLN A 89 0.86 14.73 -3.64
N VAL A 90 0.69 13.43 -3.84
CA VAL A 90 1.50 12.65 -4.76
C VAL A 90 2.77 13.38 -5.19
N SER A 91 3.74 13.57 -4.28
CA SER A 91 5.07 13.86 -4.76
C SER A 91 5.47 12.58 -5.50
N MET A 92 5.18 12.53 -6.78
CA MET A 92 5.80 11.58 -7.67
C MET A 92 7.29 11.79 -7.48
N ARG A 93 7.90 11.04 -6.55
CA ARG A 93 9.34 10.95 -6.51
C ARG A 93 9.72 10.57 -7.92
N LYS A 94 10.21 11.54 -8.69
CA LYS A 94 10.86 11.24 -9.97
C LYS A 94 11.74 10.06 -9.68
N ARG A 95 11.41 8.89 -10.23
CA ARG A 95 12.23 7.69 -10.05
C ARG A 95 13.65 8.15 -10.31
N LYS A 96 14.54 8.05 -9.32
CA LYS A 96 15.95 8.33 -9.53
C LYS A 96 16.28 7.58 -10.80
N LYS A 97 16.71 8.31 -11.85
CA LYS A 97 17.13 7.68 -13.10
C LYS A 97 18.02 6.52 -12.67
N LEU A 98 17.60 5.30 -13.00
CA LEU A 98 18.43 4.13 -12.75
C LEU A 98 19.82 4.51 -13.23
N LYS A 99 20.80 4.55 -12.31
CA LYS A 99 22.18 4.80 -12.70
C LYS A 99 22.41 3.84 -13.87
N LYS A 100 22.80 4.41 -15.03
CA LYS A 100 23.15 3.59 -16.18
C LYS A 100 23.98 2.45 -15.64
N ARG A 101 23.59 1.20 -15.92
CA ARG A 101 24.41 0.05 -15.55
C ARG A 101 25.81 0.39 -16.00
N LYS A 102 26.77 0.36 -15.08
CA LYS A 102 28.16 0.47 -15.46
C LYS A 102 28.37 -0.54 -16.59
N GLU A 103 28.99 -0.09 -17.66
CA GLU A 103 29.31 -0.99 -18.76
C GLU A 103 29.93 -2.27 -18.19
N PRO A 104 29.57 -3.44 -18.71
CA PRO A 104 30.12 -4.69 -18.21
C PRO A 104 31.64 -4.56 -18.23
N VAL A 105 32.23 -4.83 -17.08
CA VAL A 105 33.71 -4.81 -16.96
C VAL A 105 34.27 -5.78 -17.98
N ASN A 106 35.14 -5.28 -18.85
CA ASN A 106 35.84 -6.16 -19.80
C ASN A 106 36.79 -7.04 -19.01
N TYR A 107 36.51 -8.34 -19.02
CA TYR A 107 37.33 -9.36 -18.37
C TYR A 107 38.31 -10.03 -19.34
N GLU A 108 38.48 -9.50 -20.55
CA GLU A 108 39.50 -10.01 -21.47
C GLU A 108 40.88 -9.88 -20.84
N GLY A 109 41.67 -10.93 -20.90
CA GLY A 109 42.97 -11.02 -20.24
C GLY A 109 42.94 -11.22 -18.72
N ARG A 110 41.73 -11.35 -18.11
CA ARG A 110 41.55 -11.56 -16.66
C ARG A 110 40.78 -12.84 -16.33
N LYS A 111 40.58 -13.68 -17.34
CA LYS A 111 39.93 -14.97 -17.14
C LYS A 111 40.96 -15.98 -16.65
N TYR A 112 40.52 -16.96 -15.88
CA TYR A 112 41.38 -18.04 -15.40
C TYR A 112 42.13 -18.76 -16.53
N LYS A 113 41.51 -18.88 -17.72
CA LYS A 113 42.15 -19.44 -18.92
C LYS A 113 43.35 -18.62 -19.39
N ASP A 114 43.24 -17.30 -19.29
CA ASP A 114 44.30 -16.39 -19.72
C ASP A 114 45.51 -16.46 -18.76
N TYR A 115 45.27 -16.92 -17.52
CA TYR A 115 46.33 -17.12 -16.51
C TYR A 115 47.08 -18.44 -16.69
N LEU A 116 46.45 -19.44 -17.30
CA LEU A 116 47.05 -20.77 -17.51
C LEU A 116 48.00 -20.84 -18.73
N GLU A 117 47.98 -19.83 -19.58
CA GLU A 117 48.95 -19.64 -20.67
C GLU A 117 50.19 -18.88 -20.14
#